data_05947a98d3b4ba3fd0503898af475eaf
#
_entry.id   05947a98d3b4ba3fd0503898af475eaf
#
_cell.length_a   1.000
_cell.length_b   1.000
_cell.length_c   1.000
_cell.angle_alpha   90.00
_cell.angle_beta   90.00
_cell.angle_gamma   90.00
#
_symmetry.space_group_name_H-M   'P 1'
#
loop_
_entity.id
_entity.type
_entity.pdbx_description
1 polymer ?
#
loop_
_entity_poly.entity_id
_entity_poly.type
_entity_poly.pdbx_seq_one_letter_code
_entity_poly.pdbx_strand_id
1 'polypeptide(L)'
;MALELREILGYDFKNAVKYKARISDDTKSGAGKNLKERFDMNEFLKEEDSDFTVKIEAMHCAPFSTGNFTRYMPEACEKSLKEWIEPYNKPTILYHNDYDGIVTGRILKAEMGFSERSNSKCLILTANSPLYDYRQQLREGILLTTSIGVTGTDVRCSICGKQLSDEDMCEHRKGYVYNGKTCYWDVYEFIPKELSYVITPSDIYARVVSINDIYSDYPISTNDNCDSS
;
A
#
# COMPACT_ATOMS: atom_id res chain seq x y z
N MET A 1 -18.73 0.45 -31.32
CA MET A 1 -18.28 1.12 -30.10
C MET A 1 -17.97 0.14 -28.94
N ALA A 2 -18.67 -0.98 -28.77
CA ALA A 2 -18.37 -1.93 -27.68
C ALA A 2 -17.20 -2.90 -27.96
N LEU A 3 -16.74 -3.06 -29.20
CA LEU A 3 -15.63 -3.94 -29.59
C LEU A 3 -14.26 -3.28 -29.50
N GLU A 4 -14.17 -1.96 -29.65
CA GLU A 4 -12.90 -1.22 -29.54
C GLU A 4 -12.38 -1.11 -28.10
N LEU A 5 -13.26 -1.12 -27.11
CA LEU A 5 -12.87 -1.16 -25.68
C LEU A 5 -12.28 -2.50 -25.25
N ARG A 6 -12.54 -3.59 -25.96
CA ARG A 6 -11.96 -4.89 -25.70
C ARG A 6 -10.47 -4.99 -26.04
N GLU A 7 -10.05 -4.33 -27.12
CA GLU A 7 -8.65 -4.35 -27.57
C GLU A 7 -7.75 -3.41 -26.78
N ILE A 8 -8.33 -2.34 -26.23
CA ILE A 8 -7.55 -1.30 -25.53
C ILE A 8 -7.25 -1.67 -24.07
N LEU A 9 -8.10 -2.45 -23.40
CA LEU A 9 -8.01 -2.67 -21.95
C LEU A 9 -7.61 -4.08 -21.53
N GLY A 10 -7.48 -5.07 -22.41
CA GLY A 10 -7.09 -6.45 -22.07
C GLY A 10 -8.01 -7.12 -21.03
N TYR A 11 -9.21 -6.61 -20.81
CA TYR A 11 -10.12 -7.07 -19.77
C TYR A 11 -10.86 -8.34 -20.18
N ASP A 12 -10.76 -9.40 -19.39
CA ASP A 12 -11.64 -10.56 -19.50
C ASP A 12 -13.06 -10.18 -18.99
N PHE A 13 -13.91 -9.82 -19.94
CA PHE A 13 -15.27 -9.36 -19.72
C PHE A 13 -16.18 -10.40 -19.02
N LYS A 14 -15.79 -11.68 -19.01
CA LYS A 14 -16.56 -12.76 -18.34
C LYS A 14 -16.56 -12.56 -16.82
N ASN A 15 -15.45 -12.12 -16.25
CA ASN A 15 -15.37 -11.85 -14.81
C ASN A 15 -16.09 -10.54 -14.44
N ALA A 16 -15.97 -9.47 -15.23
CA ALA A 16 -16.68 -8.21 -14.98
C ALA A 16 -18.22 -8.38 -15.03
N VAL A 17 -18.73 -9.25 -15.91
CA VAL A 17 -20.18 -9.55 -16.00
C VAL A 17 -20.65 -10.35 -14.77
N LYS A 18 -19.84 -11.27 -14.24
CA LYS A 18 -20.13 -12.02 -13.02
C LYS A 18 -20.27 -11.09 -11.80
N TYR A 19 -19.43 -10.06 -11.71
CA TYR A 19 -19.50 -9.01 -10.68
C TYR A 19 -20.77 -8.16 -10.79
N LYS A 20 -21.13 -7.74 -12.01
CA LYS A 20 -22.33 -6.91 -12.24
C LYS A 20 -23.64 -7.64 -11.95
N ALA A 21 -23.71 -8.94 -12.23
CA ALA A 21 -24.87 -9.76 -11.96
C ALA A 21 -25.15 -9.94 -10.45
N ARG A 22 -24.11 -10.11 -9.62
CA ARG A 22 -24.27 -10.22 -8.16
C ARG A 22 -24.76 -8.91 -7.53
N ILE A 23 -24.26 -7.75 -7.97
CA ILE A 23 -24.73 -6.44 -7.47
C ILE A 23 -26.17 -6.17 -7.88
N SER A 24 -26.64 -6.65 -9.04
CA SER A 24 -28.01 -6.40 -9.51
C SER A 24 -29.06 -7.29 -8.83
N ASP A 25 -28.69 -8.45 -8.31
CA ASP A 25 -29.64 -9.34 -7.62
C ASP A 25 -29.93 -8.90 -6.19
N ASP A 26 -28.98 -8.29 -5.49
CA ASP A 26 -29.18 -7.74 -4.14
C ASP A 26 -30.02 -6.45 -4.12
N THR A 27 -30.14 -5.76 -5.24
CA THR A 27 -30.99 -4.54 -5.33
C THR A 27 -32.46 -4.83 -5.58
N LYS A 28 -32.88 -6.07 -5.85
CA LYS A 28 -34.27 -6.46 -6.13
C LYS A 28 -35.07 -6.93 -4.93
N SER A 29 -34.46 -7.17 -3.78
CA SER A 29 -35.21 -7.47 -2.55
C SER A 29 -35.44 -6.21 -1.73
N GLY A 30 -36.68 -5.72 -1.83
CA GLY A 30 -37.21 -4.46 -1.36
C GLY A 30 -36.86 -3.96 0.02
N ALA A 31 -37.02 -2.64 0.11
CA ALA A 31 -37.21 -1.80 1.29
C ALA A 31 -36.03 -1.64 2.25
N GLY A 32 -35.30 -0.54 2.10
CA GLY A 32 -34.88 0.29 3.24
C GLY A 32 -34.05 -0.35 4.33
N LYS A 33 -33.20 -1.31 4.04
CA LYS A 33 -32.15 -1.70 4.96
C LYS A 33 -30.93 -0.82 4.72
N ASN A 34 -30.49 -0.19 5.78
CA ASN A 34 -29.37 0.74 5.84
C ASN A 34 -28.19 0.27 4.97
N LEU A 35 -27.74 1.12 4.07
CA LEU A 35 -26.46 1.04 3.33
C LEU A 35 -25.21 0.95 4.25
N LYS A 36 -25.41 0.63 5.52
CA LYS A 36 -24.40 0.32 6.53
C LYS A 36 -24.15 -1.18 6.72
N GLU A 37 -24.80 -2.05 5.98
CA GLU A 37 -24.34 -3.43 5.91
C GLU A 37 -23.03 -3.43 5.14
N ARG A 38 -21.97 -3.53 5.91
CA ARG A 38 -20.57 -3.54 5.54
C ARG A 38 -20.38 -4.54 4.41
N PHE A 39 -19.90 -4.05 3.28
CA PHE A 39 -19.29 -4.91 2.30
C PHE A 39 -18.02 -5.49 2.93
N ASP A 40 -18.12 -6.68 3.50
CA ASP A 40 -16.96 -7.38 4.04
C ASP A 40 -16.17 -7.97 2.87
N MET A 41 -15.08 -7.31 2.52
CA MET A 41 -14.19 -7.78 1.46
C MET A 41 -13.66 -9.19 1.76
N ASN A 42 -13.48 -9.56 3.03
CA ASN A 42 -13.05 -10.91 3.40
C ASN A 42 -14.14 -11.96 3.16
N GLU A 43 -15.42 -11.58 3.26
CA GLU A 43 -16.52 -12.47 2.92
C GLU A 43 -16.70 -12.62 1.40
N PHE A 44 -16.46 -11.54 0.66
CA PHE A 44 -16.51 -11.51 -0.80
C PHE A 44 -15.38 -12.33 -1.46
N LEU A 45 -14.21 -12.38 -0.84
CA LEU A 45 -13.02 -13.09 -1.36
C LEU A 45 -12.96 -14.58 -0.96
N LYS A 46 -14.00 -15.10 -0.29
CA LYS A 46 -13.95 -16.42 0.38
C LYS A 46 -13.86 -17.65 -0.52
N GLU A 47 -14.02 -17.57 -1.82
CA GLU A 47 -14.23 -18.85 -2.54
C GLU A 47 -13.14 -19.30 -3.51
N GLU A 48 -12.29 -18.48 -4.10
CA GLU A 48 -11.26 -19.01 -5.04
C GLU A 48 -9.97 -18.19 -5.16
N ASP A 49 -9.94 -16.91 -4.68
CA ASP A 49 -8.81 -15.99 -4.88
C ASP A 49 -8.11 -15.55 -3.59
N SER A 50 -8.54 -16.07 -2.43
CA SER A 50 -8.02 -15.68 -1.11
C SER A 50 -6.63 -16.22 -0.79
N ASP A 51 -6.10 -17.09 -1.64
CA ASP A 51 -4.93 -17.88 -1.34
C ASP A 51 -3.61 -17.22 -1.76
N PHE A 52 -3.67 -16.18 -2.60
CA PHE A 52 -2.49 -15.43 -2.96
C PHE A 52 -2.44 -14.12 -2.18
N THR A 53 -1.56 -14.06 -1.21
CA THR A 53 -1.29 -12.83 -0.45
C THR A 53 0.18 -12.49 -0.42
N VAL A 54 0.47 -11.20 -0.32
CA VAL A 54 1.82 -10.68 -0.18
C VAL A 54 1.96 -9.92 1.13
N LYS A 55 3.04 -10.14 1.84
CA LYS A 55 3.43 -9.36 3.02
C LYS A 55 4.46 -8.33 2.62
N ILE A 56 4.26 -7.09 3.05
CA ILE A 56 5.01 -5.93 2.59
C ILE A 56 5.49 -5.15 3.80
N GLU A 57 6.79 -4.89 3.91
CA GLU A 57 7.32 -3.82 4.75
C GLU A 57 7.04 -2.52 4.01
N ALA A 58 5.96 -1.82 4.37
CA ALA A 58 5.42 -0.72 3.57
C ALA A 58 6.03 0.64 3.90
N MET A 59 6.45 0.83 5.16
CA MET A 59 7.04 2.07 5.64
C MET A 59 7.84 1.84 6.91
N HIS A 60 9.04 2.43 6.98
CA HIS A 60 9.92 2.35 8.14
C HIS A 60 9.83 3.63 8.98
N CYS A 61 9.74 3.43 10.30
CA CYS A 61 9.52 4.53 11.23
C CYS A 61 10.83 5.21 11.67
N ALA A 62 10.72 6.40 12.23
CA ALA A 62 11.84 7.07 12.89
C ALA A 62 12.57 6.12 13.87
N PRO A 63 13.91 6.20 13.97
CA PRO A 63 14.79 7.26 13.46
C PRO A 63 15.10 7.18 11.96
N PHE A 64 14.65 6.16 11.25
CA PHE A 64 14.81 6.07 9.80
C PHE A 64 14.12 7.23 9.09
N SER A 65 14.73 7.76 8.05
CA SER A 65 14.14 8.76 7.17
C SER A 65 14.13 8.29 5.74
N THR A 66 13.04 8.61 5.04
CA THR A 66 12.93 8.36 3.60
C THR A 66 13.91 9.23 2.80
N GLY A 67 14.18 8.86 1.55
CA GLY A 67 15.06 9.61 0.65
C GLY A 67 14.59 11.04 0.35
N ASN A 68 13.30 11.33 0.59
CA ASN A 68 12.75 12.67 0.50
C ASN A 68 12.73 13.41 1.84
N PHE A 69 13.54 12.99 2.82
CA PHE A 69 13.71 13.62 4.13
C PHE A 69 12.42 13.71 4.96
N THR A 70 11.57 12.71 4.89
CA THR A 70 10.39 12.55 5.74
C THR A 70 10.65 11.42 6.75
N ARG A 71 10.24 11.63 8.00
CA ARG A 71 10.27 10.59 9.03
C ARG A 71 8.86 10.35 9.53
N TYR A 72 8.45 9.11 9.58
CA TYR A 72 7.16 8.71 10.13
C TYR A 72 7.35 8.26 11.58
N MET A 73 6.61 8.87 12.49
CA MET A 73 6.68 8.48 13.90
C MET A 73 5.97 7.13 14.09
N PRO A 74 6.50 6.23 14.96
CA PRO A 74 5.86 4.94 15.21
C PRO A 74 4.40 5.07 15.60
N GLU A 75 4.07 6.08 16.41
CA GLU A 75 2.72 6.35 16.89
C GLU A 75 1.76 6.76 15.75
N ALA A 76 2.29 7.45 14.71
CA ALA A 76 1.50 7.78 13.52
C ALA A 76 1.11 6.51 12.75
N CYS A 77 2.05 5.57 12.63
CA CYS A 77 1.80 4.29 11.98
C CYS A 77 0.81 3.44 12.78
N GLU A 78 0.98 3.37 14.11
CA GLU A 78 0.06 2.64 15.00
C GLU A 78 -1.37 3.18 14.92
N LYS A 79 -1.56 4.50 14.88
CA LYS A 79 -2.88 5.12 14.71
C LYS A 79 -3.53 4.80 13.36
N SER A 80 -2.72 4.71 12.30
CA SER A 80 -3.22 4.51 10.94
C SER A 80 -3.67 3.07 10.65
N LEU A 81 -3.35 2.09 11.49
CA LEU A 81 -3.57 0.66 11.19
C LEU A 81 -5.00 0.36 10.77
N LYS A 82 -5.96 0.92 11.49
CA LYS A 82 -7.39 0.72 11.20
C LYS A 82 -7.80 1.33 9.86
N GLU A 83 -7.24 2.47 9.51
CA GLU A 83 -7.62 3.23 8.33
C GLU A 83 -7.13 2.59 7.01
N TRP A 84 -6.17 1.67 7.07
CA TRP A 84 -5.78 0.86 5.92
C TRP A 84 -6.87 -0.12 5.49
N ILE A 85 -7.76 -0.48 6.43
CA ILE A 85 -8.82 -1.48 6.24
C ILE A 85 -10.19 -0.83 6.21
N GLU A 86 -10.46 0.14 7.10
CA GLU A 86 -11.76 0.79 7.23
C GLU A 86 -11.74 2.22 6.67
N PRO A 87 -12.85 2.74 6.13
CA PRO A 87 -14.16 2.09 5.90
C PRO A 87 -14.15 1.13 4.71
N TYR A 88 -13.05 1.06 3.96
CA TYR A 88 -12.80 0.12 2.87
C TYR A 88 -11.30 -0.20 2.79
N ASN A 89 -10.99 -1.42 2.38
CA ASN A 89 -9.62 -1.88 2.18
C ASN A 89 -8.91 -1.01 1.15
N LYS A 90 -7.82 -0.33 1.54
CA LYS A 90 -7.08 0.55 0.64
C LYS A 90 -6.50 -0.24 -0.54
N PRO A 91 -6.46 0.34 -1.74
CA PRO A 91 -5.97 -0.35 -2.92
C PRO A 91 -4.46 -0.51 -2.92
N THR A 92 -3.98 -1.56 -3.58
CA THR A 92 -2.66 -1.59 -4.16
C THR A 92 -2.75 -1.17 -5.62
N ILE A 93 -1.85 -0.30 -6.09
CA ILE A 93 -1.86 0.27 -7.44
C ILE A 93 -0.44 0.32 -8.02
N LEU A 94 -0.29 0.86 -9.21
CA LEU A 94 1.00 1.09 -9.86
C LEU A 94 1.33 2.59 -9.91
N TYR A 95 2.57 2.95 -9.56
CA TYR A 95 3.18 4.27 -9.80
C TYR A 95 2.41 5.47 -9.26
N HIS A 96 1.71 5.34 -8.12
CA HIS A 96 0.90 6.40 -7.51
C HIS A 96 -0.19 6.97 -8.43
N ASN A 97 -0.64 6.19 -9.39
CA ASN A 97 -1.71 6.60 -10.29
C ASN A 97 -3.07 6.28 -9.66
N ASP A 98 -3.53 7.16 -8.76
CA ASP A 98 -4.78 7.01 -8.01
C ASP A 98 -6.00 7.57 -8.75
N TYR A 99 -5.79 8.23 -9.90
CA TYR A 99 -6.85 8.83 -10.68
C TYR A 99 -7.50 7.85 -11.68
N ASP A 100 -6.68 7.20 -12.51
CA ASP A 100 -7.13 6.25 -13.54
C ASP A 100 -6.26 4.98 -13.59
N GLY A 101 -5.48 4.76 -12.54
CA GLY A 101 -4.56 3.64 -12.43
C GLY A 101 -5.25 2.31 -12.19
N ILE A 102 -4.50 1.25 -12.46
CA ILE A 102 -4.98 -0.12 -12.28
C ILE A 102 -4.85 -0.51 -10.81
N VAL A 103 -5.96 -0.97 -10.22
CA VAL A 103 -5.97 -1.61 -8.90
C VAL A 103 -5.47 -3.04 -9.05
N THR A 104 -4.31 -3.32 -8.45
CA THR A 104 -3.66 -4.64 -8.51
C THR A 104 -4.12 -5.57 -7.39
N GLY A 105 -4.70 -5.01 -6.32
CA GLY A 105 -5.19 -5.74 -5.17
C GLY A 105 -5.71 -4.82 -4.06
N ARG A 106 -5.91 -5.37 -2.87
CA ARG A 106 -6.42 -4.66 -1.69
C ARG A 106 -5.65 -5.05 -0.45
N ILE A 107 -5.47 -4.09 0.46
CA ILE A 107 -4.88 -4.33 1.78
C ILE A 107 -5.89 -5.11 2.63
N LEU A 108 -5.49 -6.27 3.12
CA LEU A 108 -6.33 -7.15 3.95
C LEU A 108 -6.01 -7.00 5.44
N LYS A 109 -4.76 -6.66 5.77
CA LYS A 109 -4.29 -6.53 7.14
C LYS A 109 -3.22 -5.45 7.22
N ALA A 110 -3.21 -4.71 8.34
CA ALA A 110 -2.17 -3.77 8.71
C ALA A 110 -1.71 -4.06 10.15
N GLU A 111 -0.41 -4.11 10.38
CA GLU A 111 0.18 -4.36 11.69
C GLU A 111 1.53 -3.65 11.84
N MET A 112 1.96 -3.44 13.09
CA MET A 112 3.32 -2.97 13.36
C MET A 112 4.26 -4.16 13.45
N GLY A 113 5.47 -3.97 12.93
CA GLY A 113 6.56 -4.93 13.01
C GLY A 113 7.89 -4.26 13.28
N PHE A 114 8.95 -5.04 13.17
CA PHE A 114 10.32 -4.56 13.23
C PHE A 114 11.08 -5.06 12.01
N SER A 115 11.80 -4.17 11.35
CA SER A 115 12.65 -4.48 10.22
C SER A 115 14.11 -4.49 10.63
N GLU A 116 14.77 -5.62 10.44
CA GLU A 116 16.23 -5.73 10.68
C GLU A 116 17.04 -4.90 9.68
N ARG A 117 16.51 -4.73 8.45
CA ARG A 117 17.17 -3.95 7.39
C ARG A 117 17.35 -2.49 7.74
N SER A 118 16.32 -1.86 8.31
CA SER A 118 16.35 -0.46 8.74
C SER A 118 16.70 -0.30 10.20
N ASN A 119 16.73 -1.38 10.97
CA ASN A 119 16.84 -1.41 12.42
C ASN A 119 15.81 -0.48 13.08
N SER A 120 14.57 -0.54 12.60
CA SER A 120 13.47 0.31 13.11
C SER A 120 12.13 -0.42 13.10
N LYS A 121 11.16 0.13 13.87
CA LYS A 121 9.76 -0.27 13.70
C LYS A 121 9.31 0.01 12.27
N CYS A 122 8.41 -0.80 11.75
CA CYS A 122 7.85 -0.63 10.41
C CYS A 122 6.36 -0.96 10.38
N LEU A 123 5.66 -0.34 9.44
CA LEU A 123 4.32 -0.72 9.07
C LEU A 123 4.39 -1.92 8.14
N ILE A 124 3.70 -2.98 8.50
CA ILE A 124 3.57 -4.19 7.69
C ILE A 124 2.13 -4.25 7.16
N LEU A 125 2.01 -4.38 5.85
CA LEU A 125 0.73 -4.54 5.17
C LEU A 125 0.67 -5.94 4.54
N THR A 126 -0.48 -6.59 4.64
CA THR A 126 -0.78 -7.81 3.88
C THR A 126 -1.82 -7.45 2.83
N ALA A 127 -1.54 -7.74 1.58
CA ALA A 127 -2.43 -7.48 0.46
C ALA A 127 -2.72 -8.76 -0.34
N ASN A 128 -3.89 -8.84 -0.97
CA ASN A 128 -4.14 -9.82 -2.01
C ASN A 128 -3.71 -9.29 -3.39
N SER A 129 -3.61 -10.19 -4.35
CA SER A 129 -3.47 -9.85 -5.76
C SER A 129 -4.34 -10.80 -6.60
N PRO A 130 -5.59 -10.40 -6.92
CA PRO A 130 -6.54 -11.29 -7.61
C PRO A 130 -6.21 -11.50 -9.09
N LEU A 131 -5.45 -10.61 -9.71
CA LEU A 131 -5.15 -10.67 -11.14
C LEU A 131 -3.92 -11.53 -11.42
N TYR A 132 -4.08 -12.55 -12.27
CA TYR A 132 -3.03 -13.52 -12.59
C TYR A 132 -1.70 -12.87 -13.03
N ASP A 133 -1.75 -11.89 -13.92
CA ASP A 133 -0.54 -11.25 -14.45
C ASP A 133 0.28 -10.56 -13.36
N TYR A 134 -0.37 -9.97 -12.35
CA TYR A 134 0.33 -9.34 -11.23
C TYR A 134 0.86 -10.38 -10.23
N ARG A 135 0.16 -11.49 -10.03
CA ARG A 135 0.69 -12.62 -9.24
C ARG A 135 1.99 -13.13 -9.84
N GLN A 136 2.04 -13.28 -11.16
CA GLN A 136 3.23 -13.72 -11.86
C GLN A 136 4.38 -12.72 -11.70
N GLN A 137 4.12 -11.42 -11.90
CA GLN A 137 5.12 -10.37 -11.71
C GLN A 137 5.63 -10.29 -10.26
N LEU A 138 4.77 -10.56 -9.28
CA LEU A 138 5.16 -10.66 -7.86
C LEU A 138 6.07 -11.87 -7.62
N ARG A 139 5.73 -13.05 -8.15
CA ARG A 139 6.56 -14.27 -8.05
C ARG A 139 7.93 -14.09 -8.69
N GLU A 140 8.00 -13.39 -9.80
CA GLU A 140 9.23 -13.11 -10.54
C GLU A 140 10.03 -11.94 -9.92
N GLY A 141 9.52 -11.29 -8.89
CA GLY A 141 10.17 -10.14 -8.25
C GLY A 141 10.18 -8.87 -9.10
N ILE A 142 9.38 -8.78 -10.16
CA ILE A 142 9.22 -7.57 -10.98
C ILE A 142 8.53 -6.48 -10.15
N LEU A 143 7.44 -6.83 -9.46
CA LEU A 143 6.75 -5.95 -8.52
C LEU A 143 7.30 -6.17 -7.11
N LEU A 144 8.48 -5.65 -6.84
CA LEU A 144 9.18 -5.87 -5.58
C LEU A 144 9.08 -4.69 -4.63
N THR A 145 9.39 -3.48 -5.10
CA THR A 145 9.51 -2.28 -4.29
C THR A 145 8.21 -1.49 -4.23
N THR A 146 7.92 -0.91 -3.07
CA THR A 146 6.64 -0.25 -2.81
C THR A 146 6.81 1.14 -2.22
N SER A 147 5.77 1.95 -2.33
CA SER A 147 5.67 3.28 -1.73
C SER A 147 4.24 3.51 -1.29
N ILE A 148 4.05 4.19 -0.16
CA ILE A 148 2.72 4.54 0.33
C ILE A 148 2.27 5.89 -0.22
N GLY A 149 0.98 6.00 -0.57
CA GLY A 149 0.29 7.26 -0.79
C GLY A 149 -0.50 7.64 0.46
N VAL A 150 -0.14 8.77 1.08
CA VAL A 150 -0.78 9.27 2.31
C VAL A 150 -0.96 10.77 2.28
N THR A 151 -1.91 11.29 3.08
CA THR A 151 -2.02 12.72 3.38
C THR A 151 -1.61 12.93 4.84
N GLY A 152 -0.53 13.68 5.06
CA GLY A 152 -0.11 14.08 6.41
C GLY A 152 -1.11 15.08 7.02
N THR A 153 -1.58 14.82 8.24
CA THR A 153 -2.51 15.69 8.98
C THR A 153 -1.84 16.38 10.17
N ASP A 154 -0.80 15.77 10.75
CA ASP A 154 0.10 16.40 11.69
C ASP A 154 1.54 16.18 11.24
N VAL A 155 2.11 17.18 10.57
CA VAL A 155 3.48 17.18 10.07
C VAL A 155 4.24 18.34 10.72
N ARG A 156 5.43 18.07 11.24
CA ARG A 156 6.21 19.08 11.96
C ARG A 156 7.63 19.19 11.43
N CYS A 157 8.16 20.41 11.46
CA CYS A 157 9.57 20.67 11.16
C CYS A 157 10.46 20.16 12.29
N SER A 158 11.44 19.30 11.99
CA SER A 158 12.37 18.76 13.00
C SER A 158 13.32 19.81 13.61
N ILE A 159 13.46 20.99 13.01
CA ILE A 159 14.36 22.06 13.48
C ILE A 159 13.66 22.97 14.47
N CYS A 160 12.47 23.48 14.15
CA CYS A 160 11.74 24.45 14.99
C CYS A 160 10.49 23.91 15.65
N GLY A 161 10.07 22.66 15.33
CA GLY A 161 8.86 22.04 15.90
C GLY A 161 7.56 22.60 15.36
N LYS A 162 7.58 23.57 14.42
CA LYS A 162 6.37 24.16 13.86
C LYS A 162 5.57 23.09 13.12
N GLN A 163 4.27 23.03 13.39
CA GLN A 163 3.34 22.26 12.56
C GLN A 163 3.24 22.93 11.19
N LEU A 164 3.30 22.11 10.15
CA LEU A 164 3.36 22.55 8.76
C LEU A 164 2.01 22.31 8.07
N SER A 165 1.57 23.27 7.27
CA SER A 165 0.46 23.14 6.33
C SER A 165 0.80 23.83 5.03
N ASP A 166 0.01 23.60 3.97
CA ASP A 166 0.24 24.26 2.66
C ASP A 166 0.17 25.80 2.76
N GLU A 167 -0.58 26.32 3.73
CA GLU A 167 -0.77 27.77 3.94
C GLU A 167 0.21 28.34 4.96
N ASP A 168 0.79 27.53 5.87
CA ASP A 168 1.63 27.97 6.97
C ASP A 168 2.88 27.11 7.13
N MET A 169 3.87 27.38 6.29
CA MET A 169 5.19 26.76 6.32
C MET A 169 6.17 27.55 7.20
N CYS A 170 7.21 26.89 7.70
CA CYS A 170 8.35 27.55 8.30
C CYS A 170 9.45 27.84 7.26
N GLU A 171 10.46 28.63 7.67
CA GLU A 171 11.61 28.95 6.78
C GLU A 171 12.56 27.77 6.55
N HIS A 172 12.48 26.71 7.37
CA HIS A 172 13.35 25.54 7.24
C HIS A 172 12.89 24.65 6.09
N ARG A 173 13.83 24.31 5.22
CA ARG A 173 13.58 23.46 4.06
C ARG A 173 14.04 22.03 4.33
N LYS A 174 13.20 21.09 4.00
CA LYS A 174 13.44 19.65 4.09
C LYS A 174 14.73 19.26 3.35
N GLY A 175 15.64 18.51 4.01
CA GLY A 175 16.93 18.09 3.47
C GLY A 175 18.08 19.09 3.67
N TYR A 176 17.82 20.33 4.10
CA TYR A 176 18.86 21.30 4.37
C TYR A 176 19.40 21.18 5.80
N VAL A 177 20.62 21.64 6.01
CA VAL A 177 21.31 21.57 7.32
C VAL A 177 21.24 22.90 8.03
N TYR A 178 20.77 22.91 9.28
CA TYR A 178 20.69 24.07 10.17
C TYR A 178 21.42 23.76 11.48
N ASN A 179 22.46 24.52 11.76
CA ASN A 179 23.30 24.32 12.96
C ASN A 179 23.76 22.86 13.13
N GLY A 180 24.20 22.22 12.03
CA GLY A 180 24.68 20.85 12.03
C GLY A 180 23.57 19.76 12.07
N LYS A 181 22.30 20.14 12.00
CA LYS A 181 21.15 19.21 11.98
C LYS A 181 20.43 19.27 10.64
N THR A 182 20.25 18.13 10.02
CA THR A 182 19.42 18.00 8.81
C THR A 182 17.95 18.23 9.16
N CYS A 183 17.26 19.04 8.35
CA CYS A 183 15.84 19.29 8.49
C CYS A 183 15.05 18.12 7.88
N TYR A 184 14.18 17.54 8.69
CA TYR A 184 13.21 16.54 8.30
C TYR A 184 11.78 17.06 8.50
N TRP A 185 10.85 16.49 7.77
CA TRP A 185 9.44 16.61 8.11
C TRP A 185 9.03 15.36 8.90
N ASP A 186 8.67 15.60 10.15
CA ASP A 186 8.26 14.55 11.09
C ASP A 186 6.76 14.41 11.05
N VAL A 187 6.27 13.23 10.64
CA VAL A 187 4.84 12.93 10.49
C VAL A 187 4.35 12.23 11.74
N TYR A 188 3.46 12.89 12.47
CA TYR A 188 2.82 12.40 13.70
C TYR A 188 1.43 11.85 13.47
N GLU A 189 0.81 12.20 12.32
CA GLU A 189 -0.49 11.69 11.91
C GLU A 189 -0.65 11.81 10.40
N PHE A 190 -1.30 10.82 9.79
CA PHE A 190 -1.59 10.78 8.37
C PHE A 190 -2.81 9.91 8.06
N ILE A 191 -3.43 10.17 6.91
CA ILE A 191 -4.55 9.39 6.37
C ILE A 191 -4.02 8.54 5.20
N PRO A 192 -4.11 7.20 5.27
CA PRO A 192 -3.73 6.32 4.17
C PRO A 192 -4.64 6.48 2.95
N LYS A 193 -4.04 6.44 1.75
CA LYS A 193 -4.76 6.45 0.48
C LYS A 193 -4.59 5.14 -0.28
N GLU A 194 -3.34 4.73 -0.49
CA GLU A 194 -3.00 3.56 -1.30
C GLU A 194 -1.58 3.04 -0.98
N LEU A 195 -1.26 1.85 -1.47
CA LEU A 195 0.09 1.32 -1.58
C LEU A 195 0.42 1.13 -3.06
N SER A 196 1.50 1.73 -3.54
CA SER A 196 1.96 1.57 -4.92
C SER A 196 3.14 0.64 -5.06
N TYR A 197 3.13 -0.18 -6.10
CA TYR A 197 4.36 -0.76 -6.62
C TYR A 197 5.07 0.29 -7.49
N VAL A 198 6.34 0.55 -7.18
CA VAL A 198 7.15 1.60 -7.82
C VAL A 198 8.55 1.09 -8.16
N ILE A 199 9.22 1.74 -9.12
CA ILE A 199 10.59 1.41 -9.50
C ILE A 199 11.57 1.93 -8.44
N THR A 200 11.36 3.16 -7.97
CA THR A 200 12.25 3.83 -7.01
C THR A 200 11.45 4.35 -5.83
N PRO A 201 11.42 3.64 -4.71
CA PRO A 201 10.69 4.06 -3.52
C PRO A 201 11.43 5.17 -2.78
N SER A 202 10.68 6.08 -2.13
CA SER A 202 11.28 7.07 -1.22
C SER A 202 11.83 6.40 0.05
N ASP A 203 11.20 5.34 0.52
CA ASP A 203 11.71 4.45 1.56
C ASP A 203 12.44 3.29 0.89
N ILE A 204 13.76 3.30 0.92
CA ILE A 204 14.60 2.34 0.20
C ILE A 204 14.44 0.88 0.66
N TYR A 205 13.86 0.68 1.85
CA TYR A 205 13.59 -0.65 2.39
C TYR A 205 12.15 -1.14 2.14
N ALA A 206 11.25 -0.27 1.69
CA ALA A 206 9.85 -0.62 1.45
C ALA A 206 9.71 -1.61 0.27
N ARG A 207 9.26 -2.83 0.58
CA ARG A 207 9.18 -3.92 -0.39
C ARG A 207 8.29 -5.08 0.05
N VAL A 208 7.96 -5.93 -0.91
CA VAL A 208 7.43 -7.26 -0.66
C VAL A 208 8.50 -8.09 0.07
N VAL A 209 8.13 -8.72 1.17
CA VAL A 209 9.02 -9.54 2.00
C VAL A 209 8.66 -11.02 1.99
N SER A 210 7.39 -11.35 1.71
CA SER A 210 6.97 -12.74 1.50
C SER A 210 5.71 -12.80 0.64
N ILE A 211 5.56 -13.94 -0.02
CA ILE A 211 4.36 -14.30 -0.77
C ILE A 211 3.82 -15.58 -0.14
N ASN A 212 2.53 -15.58 0.19
CA ASN A 212 1.79 -16.78 0.53
C ASN A 212 0.96 -17.16 -0.69
N ASP A 213 1.29 -18.30 -1.29
CA ASP A 213 0.68 -18.83 -2.48
C ASP A 213 0.57 -20.35 -2.31
N ILE A 214 -0.59 -20.83 -1.94
CA ILE A 214 -0.80 -22.26 -1.66
C ILE A 214 -0.74 -23.13 -2.92
N TYR A 215 -0.74 -22.51 -4.12
CA TYR A 215 -0.62 -23.23 -5.39
C TYR A 215 0.81 -23.19 -5.97
N SER A 216 1.78 -22.58 -5.28
CA SER A 216 3.14 -22.54 -5.81
C SER A 216 3.93 -23.76 -5.38
N ASP A 217 4.13 -24.70 -6.29
CA ASP A 217 5.11 -25.80 -6.15
C ASP A 217 6.55 -25.31 -6.33
N TYR A 218 6.79 -24.00 -6.50
CA TYR A 218 8.11 -23.44 -6.73
C TYR A 218 8.57 -22.65 -5.49
N PRO A 219 9.63 -23.12 -4.81
CA PRO A 219 10.29 -22.31 -3.79
C PRO A 219 10.88 -21.05 -4.46
N ILE A 220 10.61 -19.87 -3.90
CA ILE A 220 11.28 -18.63 -4.29
C ILE A 220 12.75 -18.83 -3.98
N SER A 221 13.61 -18.89 -5.00
CA SER A 221 15.04 -18.91 -4.80
C SER A 221 15.47 -17.52 -4.30
N THR A 222 15.58 -17.37 -2.98
CA THR A 222 16.32 -16.25 -2.40
C THR A 222 17.80 -16.51 -2.67
N ASN A 223 18.30 -16.00 -3.81
CA ASN A 223 19.73 -15.94 -4.07
C ASN A 223 20.35 -14.85 -3.18
N ASP A 224 20.47 -15.13 -1.89
CA ASP A 224 21.31 -14.38 -0.94
C ASP A 224 22.74 -14.95 -0.89
N ASN A 225 23.30 -15.38 -2.01
CA ASN A 225 24.71 -15.73 -2.11
C ASN A 225 25.44 -14.68 -2.96
N CYS A 226 25.72 -13.51 -2.36
CA CYS A 226 26.91 -12.75 -2.72
C CYS A 226 28.07 -13.34 -1.93
N ASP A 227 28.65 -14.44 -2.43
CA ASP A 227 29.97 -14.91 -1.98
C ASP A 227 31.00 -13.85 -2.32
N SER A 228 31.57 -13.29 -1.27
CA SER A 228 32.76 -12.47 -1.28
C SER A 228 33.98 -13.38 -1.62
N SER A 229 34.57 -13.13 -2.74
CA SER A 229 35.95 -13.52 -3.06
C SER A 229 36.68 -12.38 -3.75
#